data_38acf92b7166fdffeb5a566dc9f0f2a6
#
_entry.id   38acf92b7166fdffeb5a566dc9f0f2a6
#
_cell.length_a   1.000
_cell.length_b   1.000
_cell.length_c   1.000
_cell.angle_alpha   90.00
_cell.angle_beta   90.00
_cell.angle_gamma   90.00
#
_symmetry.space_group_name_H-M   'P 1'
#
loop_
_entity.id
_entity.type
_entity.pdbx_description
1 polymer ?
#
loop_
_entity_poly.entity_id
_entity_poly.type
_entity_poly.pdbx_seq_one_letter_code
_entity_poly.pdbx_strand_id
1 'polypeptide(L)'
;LIDSDKDGIADLYLNLSHAWEFHNNYHEFNFGGIRDNSGNYVGTLNLAAGRNVAGLKLSAMSTEGGYRGWAYKVSPEGKFTAFASGLRSPAGLGKNDLGEIFFTDNQGDYVATSTLNHLEQGKFYGHPISLLDKPEYNMAKLKEMKDEEFEKMRTLPVVWIPQEEIANSPGNPEWI
;
A
#
# COMPACT_ATOMS: atom_id res chain seq x y z
N LEU A 1 1.08 8.56 -20.28
CA LEU A 1 1.53 8.54 -21.67
C LEU A 1 0.36 8.93 -22.57
N ILE A 2 0.58 9.83 -23.51
CA ILE A 2 -0.41 10.26 -24.50
C ILE A 2 0.22 10.10 -25.88
N ASP A 3 -0.52 9.50 -26.79
CA ASP A 3 -0.27 9.50 -28.21
C ASP A 3 -1.10 10.64 -28.79
N SER A 4 -0.48 11.78 -29.06
CA SER A 4 -1.18 13.02 -29.42
C SER A 4 -1.55 13.09 -30.91
N ASP A 5 -0.83 12.38 -31.74
CA ASP A 5 -1.06 12.31 -33.19
C ASP A 5 -1.71 11.01 -33.68
N LYS A 6 -1.92 10.04 -32.73
CA LYS A 6 -2.58 8.77 -32.95
C LYS A 6 -1.85 7.81 -33.89
N ASP A 7 -0.54 7.86 -33.90
CA ASP A 7 0.30 6.97 -34.72
C ASP A 7 0.58 5.61 -34.02
N GLY A 8 0.13 5.44 -32.77
CA GLY A 8 0.33 4.23 -31.94
C GLY A 8 1.55 4.33 -31.04
N ILE A 9 2.27 5.42 -31.07
CA ILE A 9 3.47 5.66 -30.24
C ILE A 9 3.19 6.83 -29.30
N ALA A 10 3.44 6.65 -28.01
CA ALA A 10 3.27 7.74 -27.04
C ALA A 10 4.40 8.77 -27.18
N ASP A 11 4.04 10.02 -27.45
CA ASP A 11 4.93 11.16 -27.65
C ASP A 11 4.92 12.17 -26.49
N LEU A 12 3.94 12.06 -25.58
CA LEU A 12 3.81 12.95 -24.43
C LEU A 12 3.74 12.18 -23.11
N TYR A 13 4.61 12.55 -22.20
CA TYR A 13 4.73 11.97 -20.85
C TYR A 13 4.28 13.00 -19.81
N LEU A 14 3.08 12.81 -19.26
CA LEU A 14 2.55 13.67 -18.22
C LEU A 14 2.66 13.02 -16.86
N ASN A 15 3.11 13.79 -15.87
CA ASN A 15 2.96 13.42 -14.48
C ASN A 15 1.52 13.72 -14.05
N LEU A 16 0.75 12.66 -13.79
CA LEU A 16 -0.65 12.78 -13.41
C LEU A 16 -0.82 13.23 -11.96
N SER A 17 0.06 12.79 -11.05
CA SER A 17 0.03 13.14 -9.63
C SER A 17 1.42 13.03 -9.00
N HIS A 18 1.69 13.88 -8.02
CA HIS A 18 2.91 13.88 -7.21
C HIS A 18 2.55 14.10 -5.72
N ALA A 19 1.46 13.48 -5.28
CA ALA A 19 0.88 13.70 -3.96
C ALA A 19 1.53 12.86 -2.85
N TRP A 20 2.43 11.96 -3.19
CA TRP A 20 3.23 11.19 -2.21
C TRP A 20 4.70 11.59 -2.28
N GLU A 21 5.42 11.27 -1.21
CA GLU A 21 6.84 11.63 -1.08
C GLU A 21 7.76 10.43 -1.36
N PHE A 22 8.99 10.78 -1.74
CA PHE A 22 10.12 9.87 -1.83
C PHE A 22 11.23 10.36 -0.90
N HIS A 23 11.83 9.43 -0.20
CA HIS A 23 12.97 9.68 0.66
C HIS A 23 14.20 8.93 0.10
N ASN A 24 15.35 9.17 0.65
CA ASN A 24 16.58 8.51 0.18
C ASN A 24 16.65 7.05 0.67
N ASN A 25 15.72 6.22 0.19
CA ASN A 25 15.64 4.81 0.56
C ASN A 25 15.26 3.95 -0.66
N TYR A 26 16.11 2.99 -0.99
CA TYR A 26 15.93 2.13 -2.17
C TYR A 26 14.75 1.15 -2.08
N HIS A 27 14.14 0.98 -0.90
CA HIS A 27 12.94 0.17 -0.71
C HIS A 27 11.63 0.96 -0.87
N GLU A 28 11.67 2.21 -1.25
CA GLU A 28 10.48 3.02 -1.47
C GLU A 28 9.90 2.79 -2.87
N PHE A 29 9.28 1.64 -3.05
CA PHE A 29 8.60 1.31 -4.30
C PHE A 29 7.19 1.90 -4.38
N ASN A 30 6.72 2.06 -5.60
CA ASN A 30 5.33 2.30 -5.97
C ASN A 30 4.89 1.15 -6.87
N PHE A 31 3.91 0.38 -6.42
CA PHE A 31 3.37 -0.75 -7.15
C PHE A 31 1.97 -0.44 -7.67
N GLY A 32 1.57 -1.11 -8.74
CA GLY A 32 0.23 -1.06 -9.26
C GLY A 32 0.15 -0.40 -10.63
N GLY A 33 -0.91 0.38 -10.84
CA GLY A 33 -1.26 0.93 -12.14
C GLY A 33 -2.46 0.23 -12.76
N ILE A 34 -3.30 -0.44 -11.95
CA ILE A 34 -4.58 -0.96 -12.41
C ILE A 34 -5.64 0.15 -12.38
N ARG A 35 -6.70 -0.03 -13.15
CA ARG A 35 -7.86 0.88 -13.15
C ARG A 35 -9.04 0.24 -12.45
N ASP A 36 -9.68 1.02 -11.55
CA ASP A 36 -10.98 0.65 -11.00
C ASP A 36 -12.11 0.86 -12.03
N ASN A 37 -13.32 0.44 -11.67
CA ASN A 37 -14.49 0.55 -12.55
C ASN A 37 -14.92 2.01 -12.82
N SER A 38 -14.44 2.95 -12.03
CA SER A 38 -14.66 4.40 -12.22
C SER A 38 -13.56 5.07 -13.03
N GLY A 39 -12.56 4.31 -13.49
CA GLY A 39 -11.45 4.80 -14.29
C GLY A 39 -10.29 5.41 -13.49
N ASN A 40 -10.33 5.39 -12.15
CA ASN A 40 -9.21 5.84 -11.33
C ASN A 40 -8.04 4.87 -11.44
N TYR A 41 -6.83 5.40 -11.39
CA TYR A 41 -5.62 4.60 -11.22
C TYR A 41 -5.46 4.23 -9.75
N VAL A 42 -5.26 2.94 -9.49
CA VAL A 42 -5.05 2.40 -8.15
C VAL A 42 -3.62 1.89 -8.03
N GLY A 43 -2.95 2.28 -6.98
CA GLY A 43 -1.59 1.85 -6.68
C GLY A 43 -1.34 1.73 -5.18
N THR A 44 -0.17 1.23 -4.84
CA THR A 44 0.26 1.03 -3.46
C THR A 44 1.68 1.52 -3.26
N LEU A 45 1.95 2.04 -2.08
CA LEU A 45 3.25 2.54 -1.65
C LEU A 45 3.73 1.70 -0.47
N ASN A 46 4.88 1.05 -0.59
CA ASN A 46 5.41 0.25 0.50
C ASN A 46 6.06 1.11 1.58
N LEU A 47 6.20 0.52 2.78
CA LEU A 47 7.03 1.09 3.84
C LEU A 47 8.51 1.01 3.45
N ALA A 48 9.30 1.95 3.94
CA ALA A 48 10.74 1.93 3.80
C ALA A 48 11.38 0.89 4.73
N ALA A 49 12.49 0.28 4.31
CA ALA A 49 13.28 -0.60 5.16
C ALA A 49 14.35 0.19 5.93
N GLY A 50 14.65 -0.23 7.15
CA GLY A 50 15.90 0.09 7.80
C GLY A 50 15.98 1.35 8.65
N ARG A 51 14.89 2.01 8.99
CA ARG A 51 14.88 3.01 10.05
C ARG A 51 14.19 2.48 11.30
N ASN A 52 14.98 2.10 12.28
CA ASN A 52 14.49 1.86 13.64
C ASN A 52 13.92 3.16 14.20
N VAL A 53 12.60 3.28 14.23
CA VAL A 53 11.96 4.30 15.04
C VAL A 53 12.06 3.83 16.48
N ALA A 54 13.05 4.36 17.20
CA ALA A 54 13.34 3.96 18.57
C ALA A 54 12.06 3.99 19.43
N GLY A 55 11.73 2.85 20.03
CA GLY A 55 10.63 2.71 20.97
C GLY A 55 9.28 2.26 20.39
N LEU A 56 9.15 2.02 19.08
CA LEU A 56 8.11 1.15 18.55
C LEU A 56 8.68 -0.26 18.44
N LYS A 57 8.01 -1.25 19.02
CA LYS A 57 8.34 -2.68 18.90
C LYS A 57 8.23 -3.21 17.46
N LEU A 58 7.96 -2.34 16.49
CA LEU A 58 7.38 -2.59 15.19
C LEU A 58 8.28 -2.09 14.05
N SER A 59 9.62 -2.24 14.09
CA SER A 59 10.32 -1.29 13.30
C SER A 59 11.60 -1.66 12.59
N ALA A 60 11.65 -2.82 11.97
CA ALA A 60 12.52 -2.93 10.80
C ALA A 60 11.92 -2.17 9.59
N MET A 61 10.59 -1.97 9.58
CA MET A 61 9.87 -1.24 8.54
C MET A 61 9.34 0.07 9.07
N SER A 62 9.68 1.17 8.42
CA SER A 62 9.39 2.53 8.87
C SER A 62 8.93 3.43 7.72
N THR A 63 8.56 4.66 8.06
CA THR A 63 8.26 5.71 7.09
C THR A 63 8.66 7.07 7.65
N GLU A 64 8.97 8.00 6.77
CA GLU A 64 9.09 9.44 7.08
C GLU A 64 7.82 10.21 6.73
N GLY A 65 6.74 9.52 6.35
CA GLY A 65 5.49 10.09 5.86
C GLY A 65 5.30 9.90 4.36
N GLY A 66 4.52 10.78 3.73
CA GLY A 66 4.29 10.78 2.30
C GLY A 66 3.46 9.60 1.82
N TYR A 67 2.55 9.12 2.65
CA TYR A 67 1.64 8.00 2.38
C TYR A 67 2.34 6.65 2.17
N ARG A 68 3.55 6.47 2.72
CA ARG A 68 4.20 5.15 2.74
C ARG A 68 3.40 4.15 3.57
N GLY A 69 3.23 2.94 3.04
CA GLY A 69 2.34 1.92 3.63
C GLY A 69 0.86 2.15 3.34
N TRP A 70 0.54 2.86 2.25
CA TRP A 70 -0.82 3.16 1.82
C TRP A 70 -1.13 2.61 0.44
N ALA A 71 -2.40 2.25 0.24
CA ALA A 71 -3.02 2.20 -1.08
C ALA A 71 -3.63 3.55 -1.41
N TYR A 72 -3.58 3.94 -2.67
CA TYR A 72 -4.10 5.22 -3.15
C TYR A 72 -4.90 5.06 -4.43
N LYS A 73 -5.72 6.08 -4.72
CA LYS A 73 -6.36 6.28 -6.03
C LYS A 73 -5.98 7.64 -6.58
N VAL A 74 -5.80 7.70 -7.91
CA VAL A 74 -5.64 8.96 -8.65
C VAL A 74 -6.70 8.98 -9.75
N SER A 75 -7.53 10.01 -9.74
CA SER A 75 -8.54 10.18 -10.80
C SER A 75 -7.89 10.50 -12.14
N PRO A 76 -8.61 10.37 -13.27
CA PRO A 76 -8.12 10.78 -14.58
C PRO A 76 -7.66 12.25 -14.65
N GLU A 77 -8.21 13.11 -13.77
CA GLU A 77 -7.86 14.54 -13.66
C GLU A 77 -6.68 14.79 -12.70
N GLY A 78 -6.09 13.75 -12.12
CA GLY A 78 -4.94 13.85 -11.23
C GLY A 78 -5.26 14.04 -9.74
N LYS A 79 -6.54 13.93 -9.32
CA LYS A 79 -6.91 14.05 -7.92
C LYS A 79 -6.48 12.80 -7.15
N PHE A 80 -5.58 12.98 -6.20
CA PHE A 80 -5.13 11.94 -5.29
C PHE A 80 -6.15 11.70 -4.16
N THR A 81 -6.30 10.44 -3.78
CA THR A 81 -7.08 10.00 -2.62
C THR A 81 -6.31 8.91 -1.90
N ALA A 82 -5.91 9.15 -0.66
CA ALA A 82 -5.41 8.12 0.25
C ALA A 82 -6.55 7.13 0.53
N PHE A 83 -6.36 5.86 0.19
CA PHE A 83 -7.46 4.91 0.08
C PHE A 83 -7.55 3.95 1.26
N ALA A 84 -6.41 3.33 1.62
CA ALA A 84 -6.30 2.40 2.73
C ALA A 84 -4.87 2.42 3.29
N SER A 85 -4.71 2.07 4.56
CA SER A 85 -3.43 2.14 5.28
C SER A 85 -3.03 0.79 5.88
N GLY A 86 -1.82 0.71 6.41
CA GLY A 86 -1.35 -0.49 7.10
C GLY A 86 -0.72 -1.54 6.19
N LEU A 87 -0.31 -1.14 4.99
CA LEU A 87 0.38 -2.00 4.04
C LEU A 87 1.89 -2.02 4.35
N ARG A 88 2.55 -3.13 4.06
CA ARG A 88 4.01 -3.25 4.26
C ARG A 88 4.78 -3.19 2.95
N SER A 89 4.66 -4.21 2.13
CA SER A 89 5.29 -4.31 0.81
C SER A 89 4.31 -4.97 -0.16
N PRO A 90 3.27 -4.21 -0.54
CA PRO A 90 2.14 -4.71 -1.33
C PRO A 90 2.51 -4.79 -2.81
N ALA A 91 3.30 -5.81 -3.16
CA ALA A 91 3.94 -5.95 -4.46
C ALA A 91 3.00 -6.37 -5.60
N GLY A 92 1.73 -6.61 -5.32
CA GLY A 92 0.80 -7.07 -6.34
C GLY A 92 -0.61 -6.55 -6.16
N LEU A 93 -1.20 -6.01 -7.24
CA LEU A 93 -2.61 -5.64 -7.33
C LEU A 93 -3.27 -6.45 -8.43
N GLY A 94 -4.47 -6.94 -8.16
CA GLY A 94 -5.32 -7.62 -9.13
C GLY A 94 -6.78 -7.22 -8.97
N LYS A 95 -7.55 -7.37 -10.03
CA LYS A 95 -8.98 -7.05 -10.06
C LYS A 95 -9.75 -8.25 -10.60
N ASN A 96 -10.79 -8.68 -9.86
CA ASN A 96 -11.69 -9.74 -10.31
C ASN A 96 -12.74 -9.22 -11.32
N ASP A 97 -13.54 -10.10 -11.86
CA ASP A 97 -14.60 -9.78 -12.84
C ASP A 97 -15.71 -8.88 -12.29
N LEU A 98 -15.87 -8.84 -10.97
CA LEU A 98 -16.81 -7.92 -10.30
C LEU A 98 -16.23 -6.51 -10.12
N GLY A 99 -14.93 -6.33 -10.42
CA GLY A 99 -14.24 -5.06 -10.25
C GLY A 99 -13.70 -4.82 -8.85
N GLU A 100 -13.76 -5.83 -8.00
CA GLU A 100 -13.14 -5.78 -6.67
C GLU A 100 -11.62 -5.91 -6.79
N ILE A 101 -10.92 -5.11 -6.03
CA ILE A 101 -9.45 -5.05 -6.07
C ILE A 101 -8.88 -5.79 -4.88
N PHE A 102 -7.89 -6.61 -5.17
CA PHE A 102 -7.14 -7.36 -4.17
C PHE A 102 -5.66 -7.02 -4.27
N PHE A 103 -4.96 -7.18 -3.16
CA PHE A 103 -3.51 -7.05 -3.14
C PHE A 103 -2.87 -8.15 -2.30
N THR A 104 -1.71 -8.58 -2.72
CA THR A 104 -0.83 -9.39 -1.88
C THR A 104 0.07 -8.46 -1.09
N ASP A 105 0.32 -8.79 0.17
CA ASP A 105 1.29 -8.09 0.98
C ASP A 105 2.34 -9.07 1.51
N ASN A 106 3.58 -8.65 1.49
CA ASN A 106 4.66 -9.46 2.00
C ASN A 106 4.71 -9.38 3.52
N GLN A 107 5.18 -10.43 4.16
CA GLN A 107 5.41 -10.47 5.60
C GLN A 107 6.16 -9.23 6.12
N GLY A 108 5.90 -8.83 7.33
CA GLY A 108 6.56 -7.70 7.98
C GLY A 108 6.63 -7.86 9.49
N ASP A 109 7.03 -6.83 10.17
CA ASP A 109 7.27 -6.85 11.61
C ASP A 109 5.99 -7.03 12.43
N TYR A 110 4.88 -6.49 11.93
CA TYR A 110 3.59 -6.56 12.63
C TYR A 110 2.74 -7.74 12.15
N VAL A 111 2.63 -7.93 10.84
CA VAL A 111 1.99 -9.09 10.23
C VAL A 111 3.09 -10.03 9.75
N ALA A 112 3.36 -11.08 10.53
CA ALA A 112 4.53 -11.95 10.37
C ALA A 112 4.39 -13.02 9.27
N THR A 113 3.44 -12.85 8.37
CA THR A 113 3.24 -13.74 7.21
C THR A 113 2.73 -12.95 6.02
N SER A 114 2.93 -13.49 4.82
CA SER A 114 2.34 -12.90 3.61
C SER A 114 0.83 -13.12 3.56
N THR A 115 0.13 -12.23 2.86
CA THR A 115 -1.34 -12.21 2.84
C THR A 115 -1.88 -11.88 1.46
N LEU A 116 -3.12 -12.32 1.19
CA LEU A 116 -3.99 -11.79 0.16
C LEU A 116 -5.13 -11.01 0.83
N ASN A 117 -5.31 -9.77 0.46
CA ASN A 117 -6.27 -8.86 1.06
C ASN A 117 -7.24 -8.32 0.02
N HIS A 118 -8.51 -8.16 0.40
CA HIS A 118 -9.46 -7.36 -0.36
C HIS A 118 -9.21 -5.88 -0.05
N LEU A 119 -8.99 -5.07 -1.07
CA LEU A 119 -8.67 -3.65 -0.91
C LEU A 119 -9.94 -2.82 -0.78
N GLU A 120 -10.22 -2.34 0.43
CA GLU A 120 -11.40 -1.55 0.74
C GLU A 120 -11.03 -0.16 1.28
N GLN A 121 -11.86 0.83 0.95
CA GLN A 121 -11.63 2.22 1.38
C GLN A 121 -11.68 2.37 2.90
N GLY A 122 -10.74 3.12 3.44
CA GLY A 122 -10.67 3.46 4.86
C GLY A 122 -10.15 2.35 5.77
N LYS A 123 -9.90 1.17 5.23
CA LYS A 123 -9.41 0.02 6.00
C LYS A 123 -7.94 0.18 6.40
N PHE A 124 -7.58 -0.56 7.46
CA PHE A 124 -6.24 -0.66 8.00
C PHE A 124 -5.81 -2.14 8.02
N TYR A 125 -4.66 -2.45 7.42
CA TYR A 125 -4.22 -3.84 7.19
C TYR A 125 -3.11 -4.31 8.12
N GLY A 126 -2.72 -3.51 9.10
CA GLY A 126 -1.96 -4.00 10.25
C GLY A 126 -0.65 -3.28 10.55
N HIS A 127 0.02 -2.59 9.62
CA HIS A 127 1.29 -1.92 9.91
C HIS A 127 1.09 -0.50 10.47
N PRO A 128 1.23 -0.30 11.81
CA PRO A 128 0.79 0.93 12.49
C PRO A 128 1.53 2.19 12.05
N ILE A 129 2.78 2.08 11.63
CA ILE A 129 3.59 3.23 11.27
C ILE A 129 2.99 4.05 10.11
N SER A 130 2.22 3.41 9.22
CA SER A 130 1.51 4.08 8.13
C SER A 130 0.44 5.07 8.62
N LEU A 131 -0.02 4.92 9.86
CA LEU A 131 -1.02 5.82 10.45
C LEU A 131 -0.49 7.24 10.70
N LEU A 132 0.83 7.46 10.62
CA LEU A 132 1.42 8.79 10.78
C LEU A 132 0.92 9.81 9.74
N ASP A 133 0.45 9.35 8.59
CA ASP A 133 -0.15 10.22 7.57
C ASP A 133 -1.61 10.59 7.84
N LYS A 134 -2.22 10.05 8.91
CA LYS A 134 -3.55 10.44 9.38
C LYS A 134 -3.44 11.55 10.43
N PRO A 135 -4.22 12.63 10.33
CA PRO A 135 -4.13 13.78 11.25
C PRO A 135 -4.32 13.45 12.73
N GLU A 136 -5.09 12.39 13.02
CA GLU A 136 -5.38 11.94 14.38
C GLU A 136 -4.26 11.15 15.06
N TYR A 137 -3.20 10.79 14.32
CA TYR A 137 -2.07 10.03 14.84
C TYR A 137 -0.77 10.82 14.78
N ASN A 138 0.07 10.54 15.73
CA ASN A 138 1.47 10.99 15.77
C ASN A 138 2.32 9.92 16.46
N MET A 139 3.63 10.07 16.43
CA MET A 139 4.56 9.09 16.99
C MET A 139 4.34 8.84 18.48
N ALA A 140 4.01 9.88 19.27
CA ALA A 140 3.76 9.73 20.70
C ALA A 140 2.54 8.85 20.95
N LYS A 141 1.44 9.13 20.25
CA LYS A 141 0.20 8.36 20.34
C LYS A 141 0.40 6.89 19.91
N LEU A 142 1.10 6.66 18.80
CA LEU A 142 1.37 5.28 18.35
C LEU A 142 2.19 4.48 19.36
N LYS A 143 3.11 5.12 20.08
CA LYS A 143 3.90 4.47 21.14
C LYS A 143 3.09 4.14 22.40
N GLU A 144 2.04 4.88 22.67
CA GLU A 144 1.14 4.66 23.82
C GLU A 144 0.08 3.61 23.53
N MET A 145 -0.27 3.39 22.27
CA MET A 145 -1.26 2.39 21.86
C MET A 145 -0.75 0.98 22.12
N LYS A 146 -1.68 0.11 22.51
CA LYS A 146 -1.41 -1.31 22.74
C LYS A 146 -1.69 -2.13 21.48
N ASP A 147 -1.08 -3.29 21.41
CA ASP A 147 -1.26 -4.23 20.30
C ASP A 147 -2.74 -4.58 20.08
N GLU A 148 -3.52 -4.72 21.16
CA GLU A 148 -4.96 -5.02 21.07
C GLU A 148 -5.79 -3.90 20.42
N GLU A 149 -5.32 -2.65 20.48
CA GLU A 149 -5.99 -1.52 19.83
C GLU A 149 -5.75 -1.57 18.31
N PHE A 150 -4.54 -1.87 17.88
CA PHE A 150 -4.22 -2.06 16.46
C PHE A 150 -4.95 -3.29 15.89
N GLU A 151 -5.00 -4.41 16.64
CA GLU A 151 -5.70 -5.62 16.23
C GLU A 151 -7.21 -5.38 16.02
N LYS A 152 -7.84 -4.56 16.87
CA LYS A 152 -9.25 -4.17 16.70
C LYS A 152 -9.51 -3.34 15.46
N MET A 153 -8.50 -2.58 15.01
CA MET A 153 -8.59 -1.76 13.80
C MET A 153 -8.30 -2.58 12.54
N ARG A 154 -7.53 -3.66 12.68
CA ARG A 154 -7.00 -4.40 11.56
C ARG A 154 -8.10 -5.13 10.79
N THR A 155 -8.09 -4.96 9.48
CA THR A 155 -8.86 -5.78 8.55
C THR A 155 -8.10 -7.08 8.31
N LEU A 156 -8.76 -8.22 8.56
CA LEU A 156 -8.15 -9.53 8.35
C LEU A 156 -8.01 -9.84 6.85
N PRO A 157 -6.97 -10.56 6.45
CA PRO A 157 -6.80 -10.97 5.06
C PRO A 157 -7.84 -12.00 4.64
N VAL A 158 -8.06 -12.09 3.35
CA VAL A 158 -8.89 -13.14 2.73
C VAL A 158 -8.17 -14.48 2.80
N VAL A 159 -6.84 -14.46 2.59
CA VAL A 159 -6.00 -15.65 2.66
C VAL A 159 -4.70 -15.32 3.39
N TRP A 160 -4.33 -16.17 4.33
CA TRP A 160 -2.98 -16.21 4.89
C TRP A 160 -2.09 -17.05 3.99
N ILE A 161 -0.91 -16.55 3.66
CA ILE A 161 0.07 -17.20 2.80
C ILE A 161 1.35 -17.43 3.62
N PRO A 162 1.43 -18.55 4.36
CA PRO A 162 2.60 -18.82 5.19
C PRO A 162 3.89 -18.80 4.37
N GLN A 163 4.87 -18.05 4.87
CA GLN A 163 6.18 -17.97 4.26
C GLN A 163 6.89 -19.33 4.36
N GLU A 164 7.69 -19.66 3.37
CA GLU A 164 8.41 -20.93 3.22
C GLU A 164 7.52 -22.16 2.98
N GLU A 165 6.25 -22.11 3.36
CA GLU A 165 5.32 -23.23 3.14
C GLU A 165 4.54 -23.07 1.83
N ILE A 166 4.08 -21.88 1.51
CA ILE A 166 3.25 -21.60 0.32
C ILE A 166 4.00 -20.66 -0.63
N ALA A 167 4.31 -19.43 -0.19
CA ALA A 167 5.01 -18.48 -1.03
C ALA A 167 5.78 -17.44 -0.21
N ASN A 168 6.95 -17.09 -0.72
CA ASN A 168 7.75 -15.96 -0.27
C ASN A 168 7.56 -14.82 -1.25
N SER A 169 7.25 -13.61 -0.74
CA SER A 169 7.08 -12.40 -1.57
C SER A 169 6.08 -12.58 -2.73
N PRO A 170 4.79 -12.83 -2.43
CA PRO A 170 3.79 -13.04 -3.46
C PRO A 170 3.64 -11.80 -4.35
N GLY A 171 3.45 -12.04 -5.65
CA GLY A 171 3.23 -11.02 -6.67
C GLY A 171 1.74 -10.73 -6.93
N ASN A 172 1.41 -10.29 -8.14
CA ASN A 172 0.04 -9.96 -8.51
C ASN A 172 -0.90 -11.16 -8.38
N PRO A 173 -2.06 -11.00 -7.71
CA PRO A 173 -3.12 -11.99 -7.78
C PRO A 173 -3.81 -11.91 -9.15
N GLU A 174 -4.06 -13.06 -9.75
CA GLU A 174 -4.80 -13.19 -11.00
C GLU A 174 -5.98 -14.12 -10.81
N TRP A 175 -7.09 -13.83 -11.47
CA TRP A 175 -8.29 -14.66 -11.51
C TRP A 175 -8.33 -15.41 -12.84
N ILE A 176 -8.66 -16.68 -12.77
CA ILE A 176 -8.80 -17.59 -13.90
C ILE A 176 -10.21 -18.15 -13.97
#